data_49a22086588de71785f0963859e0972f
#
_entry.id   49a22086588de71785f0963859e0972f
#
_cell.length_a   1.000
_cell.length_b   1.000
_cell.length_c   1.000
_cell.angle_alpha   90.00
_cell.angle_beta   90.00
_cell.angle_gamma   90.00
#
_symmetry.space_group_name_H-M   'P 1'
#
loop_
_entity.id
_entity.type
_entity.pdbx_description
1 polymer ?
#
loop_
_entity_poly.entity_id
_entity_poly.type
_entity_poly.pdbx_seq_one_letter_code
_entity_poly.pdbx_strand_id
1 'polypeptide(L)'
;MERNRELIPPDTDMFRVMDGAGDGIPGVFVDQMADRILVSTRGCSIPADLESELRDTGLPVFHKKLEQNQKEAPVQIAGPLLPLQFTALEQGVRFKIDMSAGYSQGIFLDQRDHRRRVREKSAPGMRVLNTFAYTGAFSVYAALGGAQTTTLDLAQPCLDWARENFVLNGIDPSGQYFCK
;
A
#
# COMPACT_ATOMS: atom_id res chain seq x y z
N MET A 1 11.67 -9.06 14.27
CA MET A 1 10.53 -8.42 13.56
C MET A 1 9.27 -8.15 14.41
N GLU A 2 9.30 -8.31 15.74
CA GLU A 2 8.09 -8.16 16.60
C GLU A 2 7.87 -6.77 17.21
N ARG A 3 8.82 -5.84 17.13
CA ARG A 3 8.83 -4.58 17.90
C ARG A 3 7.65 -3.63 17.69
N ASN A 4 6.91 -3.71 16.62
CA ASN A 4 5.84 -2.74 16.29
C ASN A 4 4.44 -3.35 16.15
N ARG A 5 4.26 -4.65 16.38
CA ARG A 5 2.95 -5.30 16.20
C ARG A 5 1.85 -4.75 17.12
N GLU A 6 2.19 -4.34 18.33
CA GLU A 6 1.22 -3.75 19.28
C GLU A 6 0.67 -2.39 18.83
N LEU A 7 1.38 -1.70 17.94
CA LEU A 7 0.97 -0.40 17.38
C LEU A 7 0.14 -0.52 16.10
N ILE A 8 -0.04 -1.76 15.59
CA ILE A 8 -0.76 -1.99 14.35
C ILE A 8 -2.24 -2.16 14.69
N PRO A 9 -3.12 -1.37 14.06
CA PRO A 9 -4.56 -1.50 14.27
C PRO A 9 -5.04 -2.91 13.93
N PRO A 10 -6.09 -3.41 14.61
CA PRO A 10 -6.74 -4.65 14.24
C PRO A 10 -7.19 -4.61 12.76
N ASP A 11 -7.31 -5.76 12.15
CA ASP A 11 -7.68 -5.89 10.73
C ASP A 11 -6.74 -5.15 9.76
N THR A 12 -5.42 -5.14 10.09
CA THR A 12 -4.36 -4.55 9.27
C THR A 12 -3.26 -5.60 9.06
N ASP A 13 -2.99 -5.93 7.80
CA ASP A 13 -1.94 -6.87 7.40
C ASP A 13 -0.90 -6.24 6.45
N MET A 14 -0.98 -4.92 6.22
CA MET A 14 0.03 -4.16 5.50
C MET A 14 0.53 -2.97 6.31
N PHE A 15 1.82 -2.95 6.61
CA PHE A 15 2.45 -1.95 7.48
C PHE A 15 3.98 -1.94 7.35
N ARG A 16 4.60 -0.82 7.74
CA ARG A 16 6.04 -0.69 7.85
C ARG A 16 6.56 -1.46 9.07
N VAL A 17 7.44 -2.44 8.84
CA VAL A 17 8.11 -3.25 9.87
C VAL A 17 9.40 -2.57 10.31
N MET A 18 10.17 -2.01 9.35
CA MET A 18 11.45 -1.36 9.58
C MET A 18 11.55 -0.07 8.77
N ASP A 19 11.94 1.02 9.42
CA ASP A 19 11.97 2.37 8.84
C ASP A 19 13.38 2.99 8.83
N GLY A 20 14.31 2.28 8.23
CA GLY A 20 15.63 2.82 7.92
C GLY A 20 16.42 3.28 9.14
N ALA A 21 16.82 4.56 9.15
CA ALA A 21 17.61 5.14 10.22
C ALA A 21 16.91 5.11 11.59
N GLY A 22 15.58 5.16 11.61
CA GLY A 22 14.79 5.04 12.86
C GLY A 22 15.00 3.70 13.59
N ASP A 23 15.29 2.66 12.84
CA ASP A 23 15.56 1.31 13.35
C ASP A 23 17.06 0.93 13.30
N GLY A 24 17.94 1.92 13.07
CA GLY A 24 19.39 1.74 13.09
C GLY A 24 19.98 1.14 11.81
N ILE A 25 19.20 1.02 10.73
CA ILE A 25 19.64 0.49 9.43
C ILE A 25 19.33 1.52 8.33
N PRO A 26 20.11 2.61 8.22
CA PRO A 26 19.86 3.66 7.26
C PRO A 26 19.75 3.15 5.82
N GLY A 27 18.72 3.62 5.11
CA GLY A 27 18.51 3.26 3.71
C GLY A 27 17.82 1.91 3.46
N VAL A 28 17.45 1.15 4.51
CA VAL A 28 16.71 -0.11 4.38
C VAL A 28 15.33 0.03 4.98
N PHE A 29 14.30 -0.29 4.20
CA PHE A 29 12.90 -0.25 4.62
C PHE A 29 12.28 -1.63 4.39
N VAL A 30 11.51 -2.12 5.35
CA VAL A 30 10.82 -3.40 5.26
C VAL A 30 9.34 -3.19 5.52
N ASP A 31 8.52 -3.56 4.55
CA ASP A 31 7.07 -3.51 4.60
C ASP A 31 6.47 -4.92 4.59
N GLN A 32 5.57 -5.20 5.51
CA GLN A 32 4.66 -6.34 5.42
C GLN A 32 3.54 -5.97 4.45
N MET A 33 3.22 -6.87 3.53
CA MET A 33 2.14 -6.74 2.54
C MET A 33 1.33 -8.03 2.51
N ALA A 34 0.37 -8.17 3.45
CA ALA A 34 -0.35 -9.42 3.73
C ALA A 34 0.61 -10.57 4.04
N ASP A 35 0.65 -11.59 3.22
CA ASP A 35 1.55 -12.75 3.33
C ASP A 35 2.87 -12.59 2.57
N ARG A 36 3.31 -11.35 2.25
CA ARG A 36 4.53 -11.02 1.51
C ARG A 36 5.32 -9.93 2.22
N ILE A 37 6.61 -9.88 1.93
CA ILE A 37 7.53 -8.85 2.44
C ILE A 37 8.11 -8.08 1.27
N LEU A 38 8.07 -6.76 1.35
CA LEU A 38 8.78 -5.86 0.44
C LEU A 38 9.94 -5.21 1.17
N VAL A 39 11.15 -5.47 0.70
CA VAL A 39 12.36 -4.77 1.16
C VAL A 39 12.72 -3.71 0.14
N SER A 40 12.83 -2.47 0.58
CA SER A 40 13.27 -1.36 -0.25
C SER A 40 14.62 -0.85 0.24
N THR A 41 15.56 -0.62 -0.68
CA THR A 41 16.90 -0.09 -0.32
C THR A 41 17.20 1.20 -1.07
N ARG A 42 17.91 2.13 -0.42
CA ARG A 42 18.35 3.40 -1.00
C ARG A 42 19.85 3.58 -0.76
N GLY A 43 20.65 3.49 -1.83
CA GLY A 43 22.10 3.70 -1.77
C GLY A 43 22.87 2.63 -1.00
N CYS A 44 22.26 1.47 -0.71
CA CYS A 44 22.87 0.36 0.03
C CYS A 44 22.31 -0.98 -0.45
N SER A 45 22.95 -2.07 -0.03
CA SER A 45 22.45 -3.44 -0.14
C SER A 45 21.67 -3.84 1.13
N ILE A 46 20.90 -4.92 1.05
CA ILE A 46 20.31 -5.57 2.23
C ILE A 46 21.46 -6.15 3.07
N PRO A 47 21.56 -5.88 4.38
CA PRO A 47 22.53 -6.54 5.26
C PRO A 47 22.32 -8.07 5.25
N ALA A 48 23.43 -8.82 5.32
CA ALA A 48 23.38 -10.28 5.17
C ALA A 48 22.61 -11.00 6.28
N ASP A 49 22.70 -10.49 7.51
CA ASP A 49 21.94 -10.98 8.67
C ASP A 49 20.42 -10.75 8.46
N LEU A 50 20.03 -9.55 8.05
CA LEU A 50 18.63 -9.23 7.73
C LEU A 50 18.13 -10.09 6.55
N GLU A 51 18.93 -10.27 5.52
CA GLU A 51 18.54 -11.11 4.38
C GLU A 51 18.30 -12.57 4.83
N SER A 52 19.13 -13.11 5.71
CA SER A 52 18.92 -14.42 6.30
C SER A 52 17.63 -14.50 7.10
N GLU A 53 17.39 -13.54 8.00
CA GLU A 53 16.15 -13.49 8.79
C GLU A 53 14.90 -13.43 7.89
N LEU A 54 14.95 -12.64 6.81
CA LEU A 54 13.85 -12.53 5.87
C LEU A 54 13.57 -13.85 5.13
N ARG A 55 14.61 -14.57 4.74
CA ARG A 55 14.50 -15.90 4.11
C ARG A 55 13.89 -16.92 5.07
N ASP A 56 14.26 -16.87 6.34
CA ASP A 56 13.80 -17.78 7.37
C ASP A 56 12.31 -17.59 7.73
N THR A 57 11.70 -16.48 7.31
CA THR A 57 10.24 -16.29 7.46
C THR A 57 9.41 -17.27 6.65
N GLY A 58 9.98 -17.86 5.59
CA GLY A 58 9.27 -18.69 4.63
C GLY A 58 8.28 -17.95 3.73
N LEU A 59 8.14 -16.63 3.88
CA LEU A 59 7.27 -15.80 3.05
C LEU A 59 7.95 -15.39 1.74
N PRO A 60 7.18 -15.04 0.68
CA PRO A 60 7.73 -14.38 -0.49
C PRO A 60 8.35 -13.04 -0.10
N VAL A 61 9.64 -12.87 -0.39
CA VAL A 61 10.40 -11.64 -0.15
C VAL A 61 10.73 -10.99 -1.49
N PHE A 62 10.34 -9.73 -1.63
CA PHE A 62 10.62 -8.91 -2.80
C PHE A 62 11.61 -7.81 -2.44
N HIS A 63 12.54 -7.52 -3.33
CA HIS A 63 13.50 -6.43 -3.18
C HIS A 63 13.31 -5.37 -4.26
N LYS A 64 13.29 -4.11 -3.84
CA LYS A 64 13.22 -2.94 -4.70
C LYS A 64 14.32 -1.93 -4.34
N LYS A 65 15.06 -1.46 -5.34
CA LYS A 65 15.96 -0.32 -5.18
C LYS A 65 15.20 0.99 -5.34
N LEU A 66 15.34 1.90 -4.39
CA LEU A 66 14.74 3.23 -4.43
C LEU A 66 15.76 4.23 -4.99
N GLU A 67 15.95 4.24 -6.30
CA GLU A 67 16.80 5.21 -6.98
C GLU A 67 15.95 6.25 -7.72
N GLN A 68 16.52 7.43 -7.89
CA GLN A 68 15.85 8.51 -8.62
C GLN A 68 15.59 8.05 -10.07
N ASN A 69 14.34 8.14 -10.52
CA ASN A 69 13.84 7.70 -11.83
C ASN A 69 13.66 6.18 -12.04
N GLN A 70 13.84 5.36 -11.02
CA GLN A 70 13.61 3.92 -11.17
C GLN A 70 12.11 3.59 -11.07
N LYS A 71 11.56 3.06 -12.16
CA LYS A 71 10.18 2.58 -12.25
C LYS A 71 10.12 1.06 -12.38
N GLU A 72 11.18 0.37 -11.98
CA GLU A 72 11.24 -1.07 -12.06
C GLU A 72 10.41 -1.71 -10.95
N ALA A 73 9.74 -2.80 -11.30
CA ALA A 73 9.03 -3.61 -10.33
C ALA A 73 10.01 -4.26 -9.33
N PRO A 74 9.60 -4.52 -8.09
CA PRO A 74 10.40 -5.32 -7.17
C PRO A 74 10.66 -6.72 -7.71
N VAL A 75 11.81 -7.29 -7.41
CA VAL A 75 12.21 -8.63 -7.81
C VAL A 75 12.08 -9.57 -6.62
N GLN A 76 11.45 -10.73 -6.81
CA GLN A 76 11.40 -11.74 -5.75
C GLN A 76 12.77 -12.35 -5.52
N ILE A 77 13.24 -12.36 -4.26
CA ILE A 77 14.56 -12.85 -3.85
C ILE A 77 14.50 -14.08 -2.94
N ALA A 78 13.31 -14.39 -2.36
CA ALA A 78 13.12 -15.56 -1.51
C ALA A 78 11.65 -15.98 -1.45
N GLY A 79 11.41 -17.16 -0.87
CA GLY A 79 10.08 -17.71 -0.58
C GLY A 79 9.37 -18.32 -1.80
N PRO A 80 8.14 -18.83 -1.59
CA PRO A 80 7.36 -19.48 -2.62
C PRO A 80 6.86 -18.50 -3.69
N LEU A 81 6.64 -19.00 -4.91
CA LEU A 81 5.99 -18.21 -5.98
C LEU A 81 4.49 -18.13 -5.70
N LEU A 82 3.98 -16.94 -5.54
CA LEU A 82 2.56 -16.63 -5.37
C LEU A 82 2.11 -15.62 -6.44
N PRO A 83 0.79 -15.47 -6.68
CA PRO A 83 0.30 -14.43 -7.60
C PRO A 83 0.81 -13.04 -7.20
N LEU A 84 1.28 -12.25 -8.17
CA LEU A 84 1.81 -10.92 -7.91
C LEU A 84 0.73 -9.91 -7.51
N GLN A 85 -0.52 -10.16 -7.92
CA GLN A 85 -1.69 -9.37 -7.53
C GLN A 85 -2.44 -10.09 -6.42
N PHE A 86 -2.78 -9.36 -5.37
CA PHE A 86 -3.50 -9.87 -4.20
C PHE A 86 -4.22 -8.72 -3.47
N THR A 87 -4.97 -9.07 -2.45
CA THR A 87 -5.65 -8.09 -1.58
C THR A 87 -4.96 -8.04 -0.23
N ALA A 88 -4.74 -6.83 0.29
CA ALA A 88 -4.27 -6.59 1.64
C ALA A 88 -5.24 -5.67 2.40
N LEU A 89 -5.14 -5.67 3.73
CA LEU A 89 -6.03 -4.98 4.64
C LEU A 89 -5.33 -3.81 5.33
N GLU A 90 -6.02 -2.69 5.39
CA GLU A 90 -5.68 -1.54 6.23
C GLU A 90 -6.90 -1.12 7.03
N GLN A 91 -6.94 -1.40 8.34
CA GLN A 91 -8.07 -1.10 9.23
C GLN A 91 -9.41 -1.61 8.68
N GLY A 92 -9.43 -2.85 8.21
CA GLY A 92 -10.57 -3.51 7.61
C GLY A 92 -10.92 -3.08 6.17
N VAL A 93 -10.22 -2.10 5.61
CA VAL A 93 -10.39 -1.66 4.22
C VAL A 93 -9.49 -2.48 3.32
N ARG A 94 -10.06 -3.02 2.23
CA ARG A 94 -9.35 -3.87 1.28
C ARG A 94 -8.72 -3.04 0.17
N PHE A 95 -7.48 -3.37 -0.16
CA PHE A 95 -6.77 -2.77 -1.29
C PHE A 95 -6.14 -3.84 -2.16
N LYS A 96 -6.29 -3.69 -3.47
CA LYS A 96 -5.51 -4.47 -4.42
C LYS A 96 -4.06 -4.02 -4.35
N ILE A 97 -3.16 -4.98 -4.22
CA ILE A 97 -1.71 -4.81 -4.25
C ILE A 97 -1.17 -5.54 -5.49
N ASP A 98 -0.18 -4.94 -6.13
CA ASP A 98 0.47 -5.52 -7.31
C ASP A 98 2.00 -5.39 -7.21
N MET A 99 2.68 -6.52 -6.97
CA MET A 99 4.13 -6.59 -6.92
C MET A 99 4.79 -6.45 -8.30
N SER A 100 4.03 -6.50 -9.39
CA SER A 100 4.56 -6.20 -10.73
C SER A 100 4.56 -4.70 -11.07
N ALA A 101 3.95 -3.85 -10.21
CA ALA A 101 3.92 -2.42 -10.43
C ALA A 101 5.27 -1.76 -10.12
N GLY A 102 5.74 -0.92 -11.04
CA GLY A 102 7.07 -0.32 -10.95
C GLY A 102 7.17 0.90 -10.05
N TYR A 103 6.12 1.73 -9.93
CA TYR A 103 6.19 2.97 -9.14
C TYR A 103 5.96 2.70 -7.65
N SER A 104 4.83 2.13 -7.32
CA SER A 104 4.44 1.69 -5.99
C SER A 104 3.51 0.48 -6.13
N GLN A 105 3.34 -0.31 -5.09
CA GLN A 105 2.60 -1.56 -5.13
C GLN A 105 1.08 -1.37 -4.93
N GLY A 106 0.59 -0.13 -4.99
CA GLY A 106 -0.84 0.18 -4.96
C GLY A 106 -1.28 1.07 -3.78
N ILE A 107 -0.43 1.26 -2.77
CA ILE A 107 -0.76 2.11 -1.63
C ILE A 107 0.51 2.71 -1.01
N PHE A 108 0.36 3.86 -0.34
CA PHE A 108 1.39 4.50 0.48
C PHE A 108 1.05 4.29 1.96
N LEU A 109 1.82 3.45 2.66
CA LEU A 109 1.54 3.01 4.02
C LEU A 109 1.62 4.13 5.07
N ASP A 110 2.47 5.13 4.84
CA ASP A 110 2.66 6.31 5.69
C ASP A 110 1.39 7.18 5.82
N GLN A 111 0.43 7.04 4.89
CA GLN A 111 -0.80 7.82 4.87
C GLN A 111 -1.98 7.17 5.60
N ARG A 112 -1.79 6.02 6.24
CA ARG A 112 -2.85 5.25 6.91
C ARG A 112 -3.72 6.10 7.85
N ASP A 113 -3.09 6.84 8.76
CA ASP A 113 -3.83 7.63 9.75
C ASP A 113 -4.55 8.83 9.15
N HIS A 114 -3.99 9.41 8.07
CA HIS A 114 -4.67 10.46 7.32
C HIS A 114 -5.91 9.93 6.60
N ARG A 115 -5.84 8.73 6.00
CA ARG A 115 -7.00 8.09 5.37
C ARG A 115 -8.10 7.81 6.39
N ARG A 116 -7.75 7.28 7.57
CA ARG A 116 -8.69 7.07 8.66
C ARG A 116 -9.41 8.36 9.05
N ARG A 117 -8.66 9.46 9.24
CA ARG A 117 -9.23 10.78 9.55
C ARG A 117 -10.18 11.29 8.47
N VAL A 118 -9.87 11.03 7.20
CA VAL A 118 -10.77 11.38 6.08
C VAL A 118 -12.08 10.62 6.21
N ARG A 119 -12.05 9.31 6.49
CA ARG A 119 -13.27 8.53 6.72
C ARG A 119 -14.09 9.05 7.89
N GLU A 120 -13.45 9.33 9.03
CA GLU A 120 -14.11 9.84 10.25
C GLU A 120 -14.78 11.19 10.04
N LYS A 121 -14.24 12.01 9.14
CA LYS A 121 -14.80 13.34 8.81
C LYS A 121 -15.79 13.32 7.67
N SER A 122 -15.91 12.23 6.95
CA SER A 122 -16.82 12.08 5.82
C SER A 122 -18.21 11.66 6.30
N ALA A 123 -19.25 12.20 5.66
CA ALA A 123 -20.64 11.91 6.01
C ALA A 123 -21.54 11.94 4.76
N PRO A 124 -22.75 11.32 4.81
CA PRO A 124 -23.73 11.44 3.75
C PRO A 124 -24.03 12.92 3.39
N GLY A 125 -24.11 13.20 2.09
CA GLY A 125 -24.30 14.55 1.57
C GLY A 125 -23.01 15.36 1.36
N MET A 126 -21.88 14.90 1.89
CA MET A 126 -20.58 15.52 1.59
C MET A 126 -20.07 15.13 0.19
N ARG A 127 -19.35 16.05 -0.44
CA ARG A 127 -18.62 15.85 -1.69
C ARG A 127 -17.13 16.02 -1.43
N VAL A 128 -16.35 15.00 -1.75
CA VAL A 128 -14.89 14.98 -1.53
C VAL A 128 -14.17 14.91 -2.87
N LEU A 129 -13.30 15.88 -3.12
CA LEU A 129 -12.38 15.87 -4.26
C LEU A 129 -11.01 15.34 -3.81
N ASN A 130 -10.55 14.27 -4.44
CA ASN A 130 -9.21 13.71 -4.28
C ASN A 130 -8.43 13.92 -5.58
N THR A 131 -7.42 14.79 -5.55
CA THR A 131 -6.52 15.08 -6.67
C THR A 131 -5.19 14.34 -6.50
N PHE A 132 -4.54 13.99 -7.61
CA PHE A 132 -3.35 13.12 -7.61
C PHE A 132 -3.65 11.79 -6.89
N ALA A 133 -4.81 11.23 -7.23
CA ALA A 133 -5.48 10.25 -6.41
C ALA A 133 -4.80 8.89 -6.41
N TYR A 134 -3.91 8.63 -7.38
CA TYR A 134 -3.27 7.34 -7.58
C TYR A 134 -4.34 6.22 -7.64
N THR A 135 -4.24 5.19 -6.83
CA THR A 135 -5.21 4.08 -6.75
C THR A 135 -6.47 4.40 -5.94
N GLY A 136 -6.71 5.68 -5.64
CA GLY A 136 -7.94 6.16 -5.01
C GLY A 136 -8.12 5.82 -3.54
N ALA A 137 -7.06 5.47 -2.80
CA ALA A 137 -7.19 5.01 -1.41
C ALA A 137 -7.91 6.03 -0.51
N PHE A 138 -7.62 7.33 -0.62
CA PHE A 138 -8.35 8.37 0.11
C PHE A 138 -9.82 8.45 -0.29
N SER A 139 -10.12 8.27 -1.58
CA SER A 139 -11.51 8.27 -2.07
C SER A 139 -12.31 7.09 -1.51
N VAL A 140 -11.71 5.89 -1.45
CA VAL A 140 -12.34 4.71 -0.82
C VAL A 140 -12.69 5.00 0.63
N TYR A 141 -11.75 5.55 1.41
CA TYR A 141 -12.00 5.90 2.82
C TYR A 141 -13.09 6.96 2.97
N ALA A 142 -13.11 8.00 2.11
CA ALA A 142 -14.16 9.02 2.12
C ALA A 142 -15.54 8.42 1.79
N ALA A 143 -15.61 7.56 0.78
CA ALA A 143 -16.85 6.90 0.39
C ALA A 143 -17.37 5.94 1.47
N LEU A 144 -16.49 5.21 2.16
CA LEU A 144 -16.85 4.40 3.34
C LEU A 144 -17.36 5.26 4.50
N GLY A 145 -17.02 6.54 4.58
CA GLY A 145 -17.61 7.51 5.49
C GLY A 145 -18.96 8.07 5.02
N GLY A 146 -19.41 7.70 3.82
CA GLY A 146 -20.70 8.12 3.25
C GLY A 146 -20.62 9.28 2.26
N ALA A 147 -19.43 9.82 1.97
CA ALA A 147 -19.30 10.92 1.02
C ALA A 147 -19.40 10.45 -0.43
N GLN A 148 -19.88 11.34 -1.32
CA GLN A 148 -19.71 11.20 -2.75
C GLN A 148 -18.32 11.72 -3.15
N THR A 149 -17.55 10.92 -3.88
CA THR A 149 -16.16 11.26 -4.22
C THR A 149 -15.96 11.59 -5.68
N THR A 150 -15.05 12.51 -5.95
CA THR A 150 -14.44 12.74 -7.25
C THR A 150 -12.96 12.37 -7.14
N THR A 151 -12.56 11.33 -7.87
CA THR A 151 -11.19 10.80 -7.91
C THR A 151 -10.53 11.26 -9.19
N LEU A 152 -9.49 12.11 -9.09
CA LEU A 152 -8.82 12.72 -10.25
C LEU A 152 -7.35 12.28 -10.29
N ASP A 153 -6.93 11.70 -11.42
CA ASP A 153 -5.54 11.35 -11.69
C ASP A 153 -5.27 11.40 -13.21
N LEU A 154 -4.04 11.74 -13.61
CA LEU A 154 -3.65 11.79 -15.01
C LEU A 154 -3.50 10.39 -15.65
N ALA A 155 -3.25 9.37 -14.83
CA ALA A 155 -2.99 8.02 -15.28
C ALA A 155 -4.27 7.17 -15.28
N GLN A 156 -4.80 6.85 -16.46
CA GLN A 156 -5.98 5.98 -16.58
C GLN A 156 -5.83 4.65 -15.85
N PRO A 157 -4.68 3.94 -15.90
CA PRO A 157 -4.51 2.69 -15.14
C PRO A 157 -4.69 2.88 -13.62
N CYS A 158 -4.32 4.03 -13.07
CA CYS A 158 -4.54 4.35 -11.65
C CYS A 158 -6.03 4.52 -11.34
N LEU A 159 -6.79 5.17 -12.22
CA LEU A 159 -8.25 5.33 -12.07
C LEU A 159 -8.98 3.99 -12.20
N ASP A 160 -8.52 3.10 -13.07
CA ASP A 160 -9.08 1.75 -13.21
C ASP A 160 -8.81 0.92 -11.95
N TRP A 161 -7.59 1.00 -11.41
CA TRP A 161 -7.23 0.39 -10.13
C TRP A 161 -8.06 0.99 -8.96
N ALA A 162 -8.30 2.30 -8.97
CA ALA A 162 -9.16 2.93 -7.99
C ALA A 162 -10.57 2.33 -8.02
N ARG A 163 -11.18 2.12 -9.21
CA ARG A 163 -12.49 1.45 -9.33
C ARG A 163 -12.48 0.05 -8.76
N GLU A 164 -11.42 -0.73 -8.99
CA GLU A 164 -11.28 -2.07 -8.39
C GLU A 164 -11.25 -1.97 -6.85
N ASN A 165 -10.54 -0.99 -6.28
CA ASN A 165 -10.50 -0.77 -4.84
C ASN A 165 -11.88 -0.40 -4.26
N PHE A 166 -12.72 0.35 -4.98
CA PHE A 166 -14.10 0.60 -4.58
C PHE A 166 -14.91 -0.70 -4.54
N VAL A 167 -14.84 -1.50 -5.60
CA VAL A 167 -15.55 -2.79 -5.70
C VAL A 167 -15.12 -3.76 -4.58
N LEU A 168 -13.83 -3.85 -4.28
CA LEU A 168 -13.29 -4.68 -3.19
C LEU A 168 -13.91 -4.34 -1.82
N ASN A 169 -14.38 -3.12 -1.65
CA ASN A 169 -15.00 -2.62 -0.42
C ASN A 169 -16.53 -2.54 -0.48
N GLY A 170 -17.15 -3.15 -1.50
CA GLY A 170 -18.60 -3.16 -1.66
C GLY A 170 -19.20 -1.81 -2.04
N ILE A 171 -18.39 -0.87 -2.52
CA ILE A 171 -18.84 0.45 -2.96
C ILE A 171 -19.10 0.39 -4.47
N ASP A 172 -20.30 0.77 -4.91
CA ASP A 172 -20.60 0.89 -6.33
C ASP A 172 -19.87 2.09 -6.96
N PRO A 173 -18.93 1.86 -7.90
CA PRO A 173 -18.21 2.95 -8.56
C PRO A 173 -19.11 3.86 -9.41
N SER A 174 -20.30 3.39 -9.83
CA SER A 174 -21.22 4.19 -10.65
C SER A 174 -21.78 5.41 -9.91
N GLY A 175 -21.83 5.35 -8.58
CA GLY A 175 -22.21 6.46 -7.70
C GLY A 175 -21.08 7.47 -7.44
N GLN A 176 -19.90 7.27 -8.01
CA GLN A 176 -18.70 8.07 -7.79
C GLN A 176 -18.16 8.63 -9.11
N TYR A 177 -17.33 9.67 -9.04
CA TYR A 177 -16.74 10.30 -10.22
C TYR A 177 -15.25 9.96 -10.33
N PHE A 178 -14.81 9.61 -11.56
CA PHE A 178 -13.42 9.34 -11.89
C PHE A 178 -13.03 10.19 -13.09
N CYS A 179 -12.11 11.12 -12.89
CA CYS A 179 -11.71 12.13 -13.87
C CYS A 179 -10.22 12.00 -14.20
N LYS A 180 -9.90 12.10 -15.50
CA LYS A 180 -8.53 12.16 -16.01
C LYS A 180 -8.13 13.61 -16.30
#